data_3ec63cc9f103bb60f4aa7bd6b6a4fc25
#
_entry.id   3ec63cc9f103bb60f4aa7bd6b6a4fc25
#
_cell.length_a   1.000
_cell.length_b   1.000
_cell.length_c   1.000
_cell.angle_alpha   90.00
_cell.angle_beta   90.00
_cell.angle_gamma   90.00
#
_symmetry.space_group_name_H-M   'P 1'
#
loop_
_entity.id
_entity.type
_entity.pdbx_description
1 polymer ?
#
loop_
_entity_poly.entity_id
_entity_poly.type
_entity_poly.pdbx_seq_one_letter_code
_entity_poly.pdbx_strand_id
1 'polypeptide(L)'
;MKIRNIDLGEKPVLLAPMEDVTDPAFRLLCKEFGADMVYTEFVSSDALIRSVGKTLLKLNISEAERPVAIQIYGKDTDTMVEAARIVEQAQPDILDLNFGCPVKRVAGKGAGSGMLQNVPKMLEITRAVVDAVKIPVTVKTRLGWDSESKIIVELAEQLQDCGIEALTIHGRTRAQMYTGEADWTLIGAGKNNPRMRIPIIGNGDITSPQRAQECFDRYGVDAIMIGRASFGRPWIFKEVKHYLTTGEELPPLSFKWRMDVLRREVADSVKLLDERRGILHVRRHLAASPLFKGIPNFKDTRIAMLRAETLEELNQILNHIEQTFGGE
;
A
#
# COMPACT_ATOMS: atom_id res chain seq x y z
N MET A 1 8.12 -15.85 -4.77
CA MET A 1 8.83 -15.18 -3.65
C MET A 1 8.38 -15.77 -2.33
N LYS A 2 9.28 -15.98 -1.39
CA LYS A 2 8.93 -16.47 -0.04
C LYS A 2 9.43 -15.52 1.03
N ILE A 3 8.62 -15.35 2.08
CA ILE A 3 8.99 -14.68 3.32
C ILE A 3 8.80 -15.74 4.41
N ARG A 4 9.91 -16.33 4.89
CA ARG A 4 9.92 -17.50 5.79
C ARG A 4 9.08 -18.67 5.20
N ASN A 5 7.96 -19.02 5.82
CA ASN A 5 7.03 -20.07 5.37
C ASN A 5 5.86 -19.54 4.50
N ILE A 6 5.78 -18.24 4.29
CA ILE A 6 4.72 -17.61 3.48
C ILE A 6 5.17 -17.64 2.02
N ASP A 7 4.52 -18.44 1.19
CA ASP A 7 4.79 -18.51 -0.24
C ASP A 7 3.80 -17.63 -1.01
N LEU A 8 4.31 -16.59 -1.67
CA LEU A 8 3.52 -15.65 -2.47
C LEU A 8 3.52 -16.00 -3.97
N GLY A 9 4.13 -17.14 -4.35
CA GLY A 9 4.22 -17.57 -5.74
C GLY A 9 5.26 -16.81 -6.56
N GLU A 10 5.09 -16.89 -7.88
CA GLU A 10 5.95 -16.19 -8.85
C GLU A 10 5.41 -14.79 -9.15
N LYS A 11 6.32 -13.82 -9.30
CA LYS A 11 6.01 -12.41 -9.61
C LYS A 11 4.83 -11.86 -8.79
N PRO A 12 4.86 -11.92 -7.44
CA PRO A 12 3.73 -11.49 -6.62
C PRO A 12 3.52 -9.98 -6.70
N VAL A 13 2.23 -9.60 -6.62
CA VAL A 13 1.74 -8.23 -6.69
C VAL A 13 1.05 -7.86 -5.38
N LEU A 14 1.61 -6.90 -4.64
CA LEU A 14 1.20 -6.55 -3.29
C LEU A 14 0.44 -5.22 -3.27
N LEU A 15 -0.55 -5.08 -2.37
CA LEU A 15 -1.20 -3.81 -2.08
C LEU A 15 -0.37 -3.01 -1.07
N ALA A 16 -0.02 -1.77 -1.39
CA ALA A 16 0.73 -0.89 -0.49
C ALA A 16 -0.11 -0.44 0.74
N PRO A 17 0.52 -0.28 1.92
CA PRO A 17 -0.13 0.36 3.07
C PRO A 17 -0.39 1.84 2.80
N MET A 18 -1.64 2.28 2.94
CA MET A 18 -2.05 3.67 2.66
C MET A 18 -3.09 4.13 3.67
N GLU A 19 -2.76 5.19 4.40
CA GLU A 19 -3.65 5.82 5.40
C GLU A 19 -4.93 6.33 4.75
N ASP A 20 -6.06 6.09 5.41
CA ASP A 20 -7.41 6.39 4.94
C ASP A 20 -7.74 5.75 3.57
N VAL A 21 -7.14 4.60 3.23
CA VAL A 21 -7.37 3.88 1.97
C VAL A 21 -7.43 2.38 2.17
N THR A 22 -6.42 1.79 2.81
CA THR A 22 -6.32 0.34 2.96
C THR A 22 -7.05 -0.16 4.20
N ASP A 23 -8.32 0.24 4.34
CA ASP A 23 -9.23 -0.33 5.31
C ASP A 23 -9.58 -1.80 4.99
N PRO A 24 -10.22 -2.54 5.91
CA PRO A 24 -10.54 -3.95 5.68
C PRO A 24 -11.35 -4.20 4.40
N ALA A 25 -12.32 -3.33 4.07
CA ALA A 25 -13.18 -3.49 2.90
C ALA A 25 -12.37 -3.39 1.60
N PHE A 26 -11.52 -2.38 1.50
CA PHE A 26 -10.67 -2.19 0.32
C PHE A 26 -9.59 -3.28 0.19
N ARG A 27 -8.99 -3.73 1.30
CA ARG A 27 -8.03 -4.84 1.28
C ARG A 27 -8.65 -6.13 0.75
N LEU A 28 -9.86 -6.49 1.24
CA LEU A 28 -10.61 -7.66 0.75
C LEU A 28 -10.93 -7.56 -0.74
N LEU A 29 -11.35 -6.39 -1.20
CA LEU A 29 -11.64 -6.14 -2.62
C LEU A 29 -10.37 -6.32 -3.48
N CYS A 30 -9.22 -5.80 -3.05
CA CYS A 30 -7.95 -6.00 -3.74
C CYS A 30 -7.50 -7.47 -3.72
N LYS A 31 -7.73 -8.20 -2.63
CA LYS A 31 -7.47 -9.65 -2.55
C LYS A 31 -8.30 -10.42 -3.57
N GLU A 32 -9.58 -10.13 -3.66
CA GLU A 32 -10.48 -10.75 -4.64
C GLU A 32 -10.01 -10.54 -6.08
N PHE A 33 -9.43 -9.37 -6.37
CA PHE A 33 -8.85 -9.07 -7.69
C PHE A 33 -7.42 -9.55 -7.87
N GLY A 34 -6.85 -10.30 -6.93
CA GLY A 34 -5.58 -10.99 -7.11
C GLY A 34 -4.37 -10.32 -6.49
N ALA A 35 -4.55 -9.40 -5.54
CA ALA A 35 -3.43 -8.98 -4.69
C ALA A 35 -2.91 -10.19 -3.89
N ASP A 36 -1.65 -10.56 -4.06
CA ASP A 36 -1.08 -11.74 -3.40
C ASP A 36 -0.92 -11.52 -1.89
N MET A 37 -0.67 -10.28 -1.47
CA MET A 37 -0.57 -9.87 -0.08
C MET A 37 -1.06 -8.44 0.09
N VAL A 38 -1.65 -8.16 1.26
CA VAL A 38 -2.14 -6.82 1.61
C VAL A 38 -1.52 -6.33 2.92
N TYR A 39 -1.57 -5.00 3.11
CA TYR A 39 -1.06 -4.33 4.31
C TYR A 39 -2.19 -3.49 4.92
N THR A 40 -2.23 -3.44 6.25
CA THR A 40 -3.13 -2.51 6.93
C THR A 40 -2.68 -1.07 6.71
N GLU A 41 -3.53 -0.12 7.06
CA GLU A 41 -3.07 1.25 7.31
C GLU A 41 -2.01 1.24 8.41
N PHE A 42 -1.05 2.17 8.34
CA PHE A 42 0.02 2.21 9.35
C PHE A 42 -0.47 2.71 10.71
N VAL A 43 0.04 2.10 11.77
CA VAL A 43 -0.37 2.32 13.16
C VAL A 43 0.76 2.99 13.94
N SER A 44 0.45 4.06 14.67
CA SER A 44 1.42 4.72 15.56
C SER A 44 1.71 3.85 16.77
N SER A 45 2.99 3.55 17.04
CA SER A 45 3.44 2.83 18.24
C SER A 45 2.99 3.55 19.51
N ASP A 46 3.18 4.86 19.60
CA ASP A 46 2.74 5.67 20.74
C ASP A 46 1.22 5.62 21.00
N ALA A 47 0.41 5.58 19.93
CA ALA A 47 -1.03 5.49 20.08
C ALA A 47 -1.48 4.06 20.45
N LEU A 48 -0.76 3.06 19.94
CA LEU A 48 -1.05 1.65 20.20
C LEU A 48 -0.82 1.28 21.66
N ILE A 49 0.34 1.62 22.22
CA ILE A 49 0.67 1.35 23.63
C ILE A 49 -0.26 2.07 24.62
N ARG A 50 -0.85 3.20 24.20
CA ARG A 50 -1.85 3.93 24.99
C ARG A 50 -3.27 3.40 24.82
N SER A 51 -3.45 2.29 24.11
CA SER A 51 -4.74 1.64 23.84
C SER A 51 -5.79 2.58 23.24
N VAL A 52 -5.37 3.48 22.33
CA VAL A 52 -6.29 4.39 21.62
C VAL A 52 -7.25 3.56 20.76
N GLY A 53 -8.55 3.58 21.07
CA GLY A 53 -9.54 2.69 20.47
C GLY A 53 -9.56 2.68 18.94
N LYS A 54 -9.45 3.85 18.28
CA LYS A 54 -9.35 3.94 16.80
C LYS A 54 -8.10 3.27 16.25
N THR A 55 -7.02 3.25 17.01
CA THR A 55 -5.76 2.61 16.63
C THR A 55 -5.88 1.09 16.73
N LEU A 56 -6.54 0.59 17.76
CA LEU A 56 -6.79 -0.85 17.93
C LEU A 56 -7.67 -1.42 16.80
N LEU A 57 -8.63 -0.64 16.30
CA LEU A 57 -9.46 -1.08 15.16
C LEU A 57 -8.65 -1.36 13.88
N LYS A 58 -7.50 -0.69 13.69
CA LYS A 58 -6.61 -0.94 12.54
C LYS A 58 -5.85 -2.28 12.64
N LEU A 59 -5.85 -2.92 13.80
CA LEU A 59 -5.29 -4.27 13.98
C LEU A 59 -6.28 -5.38 13.57
N ASN A 60 -7.54 -5.04 13.30
CA ASN A 60 -8.53 -6.03 12.88
C ASN A 60 -8.20 -6.53 11.47
N ILE A 61 -7.94 -7.80 11.40
CA ILE A 61 -7.66 -8.55 10.17
C ILE A 61 -8.57 -9.78 10.12
N SER A 62 -8.84 -10.28 8.92
CA SER A 62 -9.65 -11.48 8.70
C SER A 62 -8.88 -12.55 7.96
N GLU A 63 -9.32 -13.80 8.06
CA GLU A 63 -8.72 -14.92 7.33
C GLU A 63 -8.74 -14.71 5.81
N ALA A 64 -9.79 -14.05 5.29
CA ALA A 64 -9.91 -13.78 3.86
C ALA A 64 -8.87 -12.76 3.33
N GLU A 65 -8.22 -11.99 4.21
CA GLU A 65 -7.18 -11.04 3.83
C GLU A 65 -5.78 -11.67 3.74
N ARG A 66 -5.60 -12.89 4.28
CA ARG A 66 -4.27 -13.52 4.38
C ARG A 66 -3.68 -13.88 3.01
N PRO A 67 -2.37 -13.73 2.82
CA PRO A 67 -1.40 -13.17 3.77
C PRO A 67 -1.60 -11.68 3.98
N VAL A 68 -1.54 -11.22 5.23
CA VAL A 68 -1.73 -9.82 5.60
C VAL A 68 -0.64 -9.34 6.57
N ALA A 69 -0.09 -8.14 6.30
CA ALA A 69 0.85 -7.48 7.20
C ALA A 69 0.18 -6.36 7.98
N ILE A 70 0.47 -6.27 9.28
CA ILE A 70 0.18 -5.07 10.07
C ILE A 70 1.41 -4.18 10.06
N GLN A 71 1.23 -2.91 9.67
CA GLN A 71 2.33 -1.95 9.60
C GLN A 71 2.29 -0.97 10.77
N ILE A 72 3.42 -0.82 11.47
CA ILE A 72 3.59 0.16 12.55
C ILE A 72 4.66 1.19 12.23
N TYR A 73 4.58 2.36 12.87
CA TYR A 73 5.60 3.40 12.81
C TYR A 73 5.82 4.06 14.17
N GLY A 74 7.04 4.51 14.40
CA GLY A 74 7.45 5.23 15.59
C GLY A 74 8.89 5.72 15.46
N LYS A 75 9.44 6.25 16.54
CA LYS A 75 10.81 6.77 16.61
C LYS A 75 11.55 6.36 17.88
N ASP A 76 10.86 5.76 18.80
CA ASP A 76 11.40 5.34 20.08
C ASP A 76 11.45 3.81 20.13
N THR A 77 12.56 3.26 20.60
CA THR A 77 12.81 1.82 20.56
C THR A 77 11.86 1.05 21.47
N ASP A 78 11.66 1.53 22.69
CA ASP A 78 10.84 0.82 23.68
C ASP A 78 9.37 0.79 23.25
N THR A 79 8.85 1.92 22.78
CA THR A 79 7.47 1.98 22.27
C THR A 79 7.25 1.15 21.01
N MET A 80 8.26 1.04 20.13
CA MET A 80 8.18 0.19 18.95
C MET A 80 8.22 -1.30 19.31
N VAL A 81 9.02 -1.70 20.27
CA VAL A 81 9.08 -3.08 20.78
C VAL A 81 7.76 -3.46 21.44
N GLU A 82 7.21 -2.60 22.31
CA GLU A 82 5.92 -2.86 22.96
C GLU A 82 4.78 -2.94 21.94
N ALA A 83 4.73 -2.02 20.98
CA ALA A 83 3.76 -2.04 19.89
C ALA A 83 3.88 -3.31 19.04
N ALA A 84 5.10 -3.77 18.75
CA ALA A 84 5.34 -5.00 18.01
C ALA A 84 4.76 -6.24 18.71
N ARG A 85 4.92 -6.32 20.02
CA ARG A 85 4.33 -7.41 20.84
C ARG A 85 2.80 -7.36 20.85
N ILE A 86 2.20 -6.17 20.89
CA ILE A 86 0.75 -6.01 20.78
C ILE A 86 0.27 -6.47 19.39
N VAL A 87 0.98 -6.10 18.33
CA VAL A 87 0.67 -6.52 16.96
C VAL A 87 0.79 -8.04 16.81
N GLU A 88 1.80 -8.67 17.40
CA GLU A 88 1.95 -10.13 17.36
C GLU A 88 0.74 -10.85 17.97
N GLN A 89 0.13 -10.28 19.02
CA GLN A 89 -1.11 -10.82 19.63
C GLN A 89 -2.31 -10.79 18.68
N ALA A 90 -2.33 -9.86 17.72
CA ALA A 90 -3.35 -9.81 16.65
C ALA A 90 -3.12 -10.86 15.56
N GLN A 91 -2.00 -11.62 15.63
CA GLN A 91 -1.66 -12.74 14.75
C GLN A 91 -1.66 -12.40 13.24
N PRO A 92 -1.04 -11.31 12.79
CA PRO A 92 -0.81 -11.10 11.37
C PRO A 92 0.21 -12.12 10.85
N ASP A 93 0.27 -12.28 9.53
CA ASP A 93 1.31 -13.09 8.90
C ASP A 93 2.68 -12.41 8.98
N ILE A 94 2.70 -11.07 8.96
CA ILE A 94 3.92 -10.24 8.94
C ILE A 94 3.71 -8.98 9.78
N LEU A 95 4.74 -8.57 10.50
CA LEU A 95 4.88 -7.23 11.06
C LEU A 95 5.76 -6.39 10.13
N ASP A 96 5.24 -5.26 9.63
CA ASP A 96 5.98 -4.36 8.75
C ASP A 96 6.32 -3.04 9.45
N LEU A 97 7.56 -2.56 9.29
CA LEU A 97 8.03 -1.30 9.87
C LEU A 97 8.00 -0.18 8.81
N ASN A 98 7.30 0.91 9.10
CA ASN A 98 7.21 2.05 8.21
C ASN A 98 8.34 3.05 8.46
N PHE A 99 9.29 3.07 7.56
CA PHE A 99 10.32 4.12 7.45
C PHE A 99 10.21 4.90 6.13
N GLY A 100 8.99 4.97 5.56
CA GLY A 100 8.74 5.57 4.26
C GLY A 100 7.68 6.68 4.21
N CYS A 101 6.83 6.86 5.24
CA CYS A 101 5.77 7.86 5.25
C CYS A 101 6.35 9.29 5.21
N PRO A 102 6.09 10.10 4.15
CA PRO A 102 6.73 11.40 3.98
C PRO A 102 5.96 12.56 4.60
N VAL A 103 4.75 12.34 5.11
CA VAL A 103 3.87 13.42 5.57
C VAL A 103 4.48 14.14 6.78
N LYS A 104 4.37 15.48 6.80
CA LYS A 104 5.02 16.34 7.80
C LYS A 104 4.67 15.94 9.25
N ARG A 105 3.44 15.52 9.52
CA ARG A 105 3.00 15.10 10.87
C ARG A 105 3.72 13.84 11.40
N VAL A 106 4.30 13.03 10.51
CA VAL A 106 5.08 11.82 10.83
C VAL A 106 6.57 12.10 10.67
N ALA A 107 7.02 12.40 9.45
CA ALA A 107 8.43 12.60 9.13
C ALA A 107 9.05 13.80 9.86
N GLY A 108 8.30 14.90 10.03
CA GLY A 108 8.74 16.08 10.78
C GLY A 108 8.92 15.85 12.28
N LYS A 109 8.42 14.74 12.81
CA LYS A 109 8.61 14.30 14.20
C LYS A 109 9.71 13.24 14.34
N GLY A 110 10.42 12.91 13.27
CA GLY A 110 11.50 11.92 13.25
C GLY A 110 11.03 10.48 13.07
N ALA A 111 9.74 10.23 12.80
CA ALA A 111 9.20 8.89 12.52
C ALA A 111 8.99 8.69 11.01
N GLY A 112 8.59 7.48 10.58
CA GLY A 112 8.43 7.17 9.16
C GLY A 112 9.69 7.51 8.37
N SER A 113 9.58 8.24 7.26
CA SER A 113 10.75 8.64 6.47
C SER A 113 11.68 9.64 7.17
N GLY A 114 11.28 10.22 8.31
CA GLY A 114 12.17 11.02 9.18
C GLY A 114 13.34 10.21 9.72
N MET A 115 13.18 8.90 9.88
CA MET A 115 14.23 7.99 10.30
C MET A 115 15.41 7.91 9.31
N LEU A 116 15.20 8.26 8.03
CA LEU A 116 16.28 8.33 7.03
C LEU A 116 17.37 9.37 7.38
N GLN A 117 17.07 10.29 8.29
CA GLN A 117 18.05 11.25 8.82
C GLN A 117 18.78 10.72 10.07
N ASN A 118 18.38 9.57 10.60
CA ASN A 118 19.02 8.93 11.77
C ASN A 118 19.07 7.41 11.58
N VAL A 119 19.91 6.99 10.63
CA VAL A 119 20.10 5.57 10.29
C VAL A 119 20.49 4.72 11.51
N PRO A 120 21.43 5.14 12.39
CA PRO A 120 21.75 4.35 13.59
C PRO A 120 20.53 4.03 14.44
N LYS A 121 19.63 5.00 14.65
CA LYS A 121 18.39 4.79 15.41
C LYS A 121 17.39 3.90 14.66
N MET A 122 17.30 4.02 13.34
CA MET A 122 16.49 3.13 12.50
C MET A 122 16.93 1.67 12.67
N LEU A 123 18.23 1.41 12.59
CA LEU A 123 18.80 0.06 12.74
C LEU A 123 18.62 -0.49 14.17
N GLU A 124 18.81 0.35 15.19
CA GLU A 124 18.55 0.01 16.59
C GLU A 124 17.10 -0.46 16.79
N ILE A 125 16.12 0.34 16.32
CA ILE A 125 14.70 0.00 16.40
C ILE A 125 14.41 -1.29 15.65
N THR A 126 14.92 -1.43 14.43
CA THR A 126 14.68 -2.61 13.59
C THR A 126 15.17 -3.87 14.27
N ARG A 127 16.41 -3.88 14.79
CA ARG A 127 16.99 -5.03 15.50
C ARG A 127 16.20 -5.37 16.76
N ALA A 128 15.87 -4.36 17.58
CA ALA A 128 15.12 -4.57 18.80
C ALA A 128 13.70 -5.15 18.53
N VAL A 129 13.03 -4.73 17.46
CA VAL A 129 11.73 -5.29 17.07
C VAL A 129 11.89 -6.73 16.56
N VAL A 130 12.87 -7.00 15.70
CA VAL A 130 13.15 -8.36 15.22
C VAL A 130 13.41 -9.34 16.37
N ASP A 131 14.18 -8.92 17.37
CA ASP A 131 14.48 -9.73 18.55
C ASP A 131 13.28 -9.94 19.49
N ALA A 132 12.29 -9.03 19.41
CA ALA A 132 11.16 -9.02 20.35
C ALA A 132 9.96 -9.88 19.92
N VAL A 133 9.83 -10.26 18.65
CA VAL A 133 8.69 -11.00 18.09
C VAL A 133 9.13 -12.26 17.34
N LYS A 134 8.20 -13.22 17.21
CA LYS A 134 8.45 -14.49 16.49
C LYS A 134 7.97 -14.47 15.05
N ILE A 135 7.02 -13.58 14.71
CA ILE A 135 6.51 -13.43 13.35
C ILE A 135 7.55 -12.75 12.46
N PRO A 136 7.53 -12.97 11.13
CA PRO A 136 8.42 -12.28 10.20
C PRO A 136 8.31 -10.77 10.32
N VAL A 137 9.45 -10.07 10.34
CA VAL A 137 9.52 -8.61 10.32
C VAL A 137 10.02 -8.14 8.96
N THR A 138 9.32 -7.20 8.35
CA THR A 138 9.71 -6.55 7.11
C THR A 138 9.81 -5.03 7.28
N VAL A 139 10.43 -4.36 6.32
CA VAL A 139 10.59 -2.91 6.34
C VAL A 139 10.09 -2.32 5.03
N LYS A 140 9.39 -1.18 5.11
CA LYS A 140 9.06 -0.35 3.95
C LYS A 140 9.68 1.03 4.09
N THR A 141 10.53 1.42 3.11
CA THR A 141 11.28 2.69 3.12
C THR A 141 11.30 3.37 1.76
N ARG A 142 12.11 4.42 1.64
CA ARG A 142 12.35 5.23 0.43
C ARG A 142 13.84 5.23 0.07
N LEU A 143 14.19 5.86 -1.07
CA LEU A 143 15.57 5.95 -1.55
C LEU A 143 16.51 6.72 -0.60
N GLY A 144 15.96 7.63 0.17
CA GLY A 144 16.67 8.52 1.07
C GLY A 144 15.82 9.72 1.47
N TRP A 145 16.41 10.68 2.19
CA TRP A 145 15.73 11.89 2.64
C TRP A 145 15.49 12.86 1.48
N ASP A 146 16.53 13.15 0.69
CA ASP A 146 16.52 14.06 -0.46
C ASP A 146 17.44 13.55 -1.59
N SER A 147 17.68 14.40 -2.61
CA SER A 147 18.53 14.06 -3.76
C SER A 147 19.98 13.76 -3.39
N GLU A 148 20.49 14.42 -2.34
CA GLU A 148 21.90 14.34 -1.93
C GLU A 148 22.15 13.17 -0.95
N SER A 149 21.08 12.59 -0.40
CA SER A 149 21.15 11.55 0.62
C SER A 149 20.39 10.27 0.21
N LYS A 150 20.57 9.82 -1.03
CA LYS A 150 20.03 8.54 -1.53
C LYS A 150 20.91 7.39 -1.05
N ILE A 151 20.58 6.85 0.11
CA ILE A 151 21.39 5.85 0.83
C ILE A 151 20.87 4.40 0.69
N ILE A 152 19.83 4.17 -0.11
CA ILE A 152 19.06 2.92 -0.05
C ILE A 152 19.89 1.66 -0.34
N VAL A 153 20.88 1.71 -1.21
CA VAL A 153 21.67 0.53 -1.58
C VAL A 153 22.47 0.02 -0.38
N GLU A 154 23.13 0.92 0.35
CA GLU A 154 23.86 0.59 1.59
C GLU A 154 22.90 0.31 2.75
N LEU A 155 21.84 1.09 2.88
CA LEU A 155 20.82 0.91 3.93
C LEU A 155 20.14 -0.46 3.81
N ALA A 156 19.92 -0.97 2.61
CA ALA A 156 19.32 -2.27 2.39
C ALA A 156 20.13 -3.41 3.03
N GLU A 157 21.46 -3.39 2.88
CA GLU A 157 22.35 -4.36 3.54
C GLU A 157 22.27 -4.25 5.06
N GLN A 158 22.32 -3.01 5.58
CA GLN A 158 22.27 -2.77 7.02
C GLN A 158 20.95 -3.23 7.64
N LEU A 159 19.83 -3.02 6.95
CA LEU A 159 18.52 -3.51 7.40
C LEU A 159 18.44 -5.03 7.35
N GLN A 160 18.95 -5.67 6.29
CA GLN A 160 19.08 -7.12 6.22
C GLN A 160 19.88 -7.67 7.41
N ASP A 161 20.99 -7.05 7.76
CA ASP A 161 21.85 -7.44 8.87
C ASP A 161 21.16 -7.24 10.25
N CYS A 162 20.05 -6.50 10.31
CA CYS A 162 19.18 -6.45 11.48
C CYS A 162 18.24 -7.66 11.60
N GLY A 163 18.17 -8.52 10.57
CA GLY A 163 17.35 -9.74 10.58
C GLY A 163 15.94 -9.56 9.99
N ILE A 164 15.67 -8.52 9.22
CA ILE A 164 14.40 -8.42 8.48
C ILE A 164 14.33 -9.46 7.37
N GLU A 165 13.11 -9.85 6.97
CA GLU A 165 12.90 -10.94 6.02
C GLU A 165 12.45 -10.50 4.62
N ALA A 166 12.12 -9.22 4.44
CA ALA A 166 11.95 -8.58 3.14
C ALA A 166 12.05 -7.06 3.28
N LEU A 167 12.41 -6.38 2.19
CA LEU A 167 12.51 -4.93 2.14
C LEU A 167 11.71 -4.38 0.97
N THR A 168 10.77 -3.47 1.26
CA THR A 168 10.04 -2.71 0.24
C THR A 168 10.66 -1.34 0.05
N ILE A 169 11.00 -1.00 -1.18
CA ILE A 169 11.64 0.27 -1.53
C ILE A 169 10.72 1.09 -2.44
N HIS A 170 10.30 2.27 -1.98
CA HIS A 170 9.65 3.24 -2.86
C HIS A 170 10.72 4.05 -3.61
N GLY A 171 10.64 4.07 -4.94
CA GLY A 171 11.59 4.73 -5.85
C GLY A 171 11.59 6.27 -5.80
N ARG A 172 11.26 6.87 -4.66
CA ARG A 172 11.34 8.32 -4.40
C ARG A 172 12.01 8.61 -3.09
N THR A 173 12.63 9.80 -2.98
CA THR A 173 13.09 10.34 -1.70
C THR A 173 11.91 10.88 -0.88
N ARG A 174 12.16 11.18 0.40
CA ARG A 174 11.16 11.85 1.24
C ARG A 174 10.83 13.25 0.70
N ALA A 175 11.83 14.01 0.25
CA ALA A 175 11.62 15.36 -0.26
C ALA A 175 10.74 15.42 -1.51
N GLN A 176 10.85 14.43 -2.39
CA GLN A 176 9.98 14.31 -3.56
C GLN A 176 8.51 14.06 -3.20
N MET A 177 8.23 13.48 -2.04
CA MET A 177 6.89 13.00 -1.67
C MET A 177 6.28 12.12 -2.77
N TYR A 178 5.50 12.71 -3.69
CA TYR A 178 4.87 12.05 -4.84
C TYR A 178 5.14 12.77 -6.18
N THR A 179 5.98 13.80 -6.18
CA THR A 179 6.35 14.56 -7.39
C THR A 179 7.43 13.85 -8.20
N GLY A 180 7.53 14.19 -9.48
CA GLY A 180 8.45 13.55 -10.40
C GLY A 180 8.14 12.07 -10.62
N GLU A 181 9.09 11.32 -11.14
CA GLU A 181 8.99 9.89 -11.40
C GLU A 181 9.72 9.08 -10.32
N ALA A 182 9.27 7.83 -10.11
CA ALA A 182 9.97 6.89 -9.24
C ALA A 182 11.24 6.39 -9.94
N ASP A 183 12.38 6.55 -9.28
CA ASP A 183 13.67 6.05 -9.74
C ASP A 183 13.83 4.57 -9.35
N TRP A 184 13.67 3.70 -10.32
CA TRP A 184 13.80 2.26 -10.15
C TRP A 184 15.24 1.76 -10.26
N THR A 185 16.17 2.60 -10.72
CA THR A 185 17.58 2.19 -10.90
C THR A 185 18.23 1.81 -9.56
N LEU A 186 17.92 2.57 -8.50
CA LEU A 186 18.43 2.28 -7.15
C LEU A 186 17.72 1.10 -6.49
N ILE A 187 16.45 0.83 -6.84
CA ILE A 187 15.76 -0.39 -6.41
C ILE A 187 16.47 -1.61 -7.02
N GLY A 188 16.73 -1.56 -8.33
CA GLY A 188 17.47 -2.60 -9.05
C GLY A 188 18.90 -2.76 -8.53
N ALA A 189 19.59 -1.66 -8.21
CA ALA A 189 20.93 -1.71 -7.61
C ALA A 189 20.92 -2.42 -6.25
N GLY A 190 19.93 -2.10 -5.40
CA GLY A 190 19.73 -2.80 -4.13
C GLY A 190 19.45 -4.29 -4.32
N LYS A 191 18.57 -4.66 -5.27
CA LYS A 191 18.27 -6.07 -5.57
C LYS A 191 19.49 -6.84 -6.10
N ASN A 192 20.24 -6.24 -6.99
CA ASN A 192 21.38 -6.89 -7.63
C ASN A 192 22.70 -6.80 -6.83
N ASN A 193 22.64 -6.25 -5.63
CA ASN A 193 23.76 -6.28 -4.71
C ASN A 193 24.10 -7.73 -4.32
N PRO A 194 25.34 -8.22 -4.55
CA PRO A 194 25.71 -9.60 -4.28
C PRO A 194 25.59 -10.02 -2.81
N ARG A 195 25.54 -9.07 -1.88
CA ARG A 195 25.31 -9.35 -0.45
C ARG A 195 23.82 -9.51 -0.10
N MET A 196 22.89 -9.09 -0.96
CA MET A 196 21.47 -9.19 -0.69
C MET A 196 21.00 -10.65 -0.72
N ARG A 197 20.34 -11.08 0.34
CA ARG A 197 19.79 -12.45 0.53
C ARG A 197 18.28 -12.45 0.71
N ILE A 198 17.70 -11.34 1.15
CA ILE A 198 16.27 -11.21 1.38
C ILE A 198 15.56 -10.67 0.13
N PRO A 199 14.25 -10.95 -0.02
CA PRO A 199 13.47 -10.39 -1.10
C PRO A 199 13.44 -8.86 -1.10
N ILE A 200 13.57 -8.28 -2.30
CA ILE A 200 13.36 -6.84 -2.56
C ILE A 200 12.06 -6.63 -3.30
N ILE A 201 11.17 -5.83 -2.71
CA ILE A 201 9.87 -5.47 -3.24
C ILE A 201 9.95 -4.04 -3.79
N GLY A 202 9.74 -3.88 -5.10
CA GLY A 202 9.77 -2.57 -5.74
C GLY A 202 8.42 -1.86 -5.69
N ASN A 203 8.43 -0.55 -5.40
CA ASN A 203 7.24 0.27 -5.31
C ASN A 203 7.44 1.64 -5.97
N GLY A 204 6.43 2.14 -6.65
CA GLY A 204 6.38 3.46 -7.26
C GLY A 204 6.02 3.44 -8.75
N ASP A 205 4.99 4.19 -9.11
CA ASP A 205 4.52 4.43 -10.48
C ASP A 205 4.24 3.16 -11.31
N ILE A 206 3.76 2.12 -10.67
CA ILE A 206 3.25 0.93 -11.35
C ILE A 206 1.78 1.20 -11.67
N THR A 207 1.51 1.67 -12.89
CA THR A 207 0.20 2.17 -13.32
C THR A 207 -0.43 1.34 -14.43
N SER A 208 0.33 0.37 -14.99
CA SER A 208 -0.11 -0.51 -16.06
C SER A 208 0.49 -1.91 -15.93
N PRO A 209 -0.11 -2.91 -16.57
CA PRO A 209 0.44 -4.26 -16.65
C PRO A 209 1.84 -4.32 -17.29
N GLN A 210 2.07 -3.54 -18.34
CA GLN A 210 3.37 -3.46 -19.03
C GLN A 210 4.45 -2.90 -18.11
N ARG A 211 4.11 -1.86 -17.33
CA ARG A 211 5.04 -1.30 -16.34
C ARG A 211 5.36 -2.30 -15.25
N ALA A 212 4.39 -3.10 -14.82
CA ALA A 212 4.61 -4.18 -13.86
C ALA A 212 5.60 -5.22 -14.40
N GLN A 213 5.44 -5.67 -15.65
CA GLN A 213 6.35 -6.61 -16.30
C GLN A 213 7.75 -6.02 -16.43
N GLU A 214 7.88 -4.76 -16.89
CA GLU A 214 9.17 -4.05 -16.99
C GLU A 214 9.90 -4.01 -15.64
N CYS A 215 9.17 -3.80 -14.54
CA CYS A 215 9.77 -3.77 -13.22
C CYS A 215 10.45 -5.09 -12.84
N PHE A 216 9.83 -6.23 -13.15
CA PHE A 216 10.44 -7.54 -12.95
C PHE A 216 11.62 -7.79 -13.90
N ASP A 217 11.42 -7.57 -15.20
CA ASP A 217 12.39 -7.96 -16.21
C ASP A 217 13.66 -7.09 -16.19
N ARG A 218 13.50 -5.78 -15.96
CA ARG A 218 14.60 -4.82 -16.01
C ARG A 218 15.36 -4.70 -14.70
N TYR A 219 14.66 -4.75 -13.57
CA TYR A 219 15.26 -4.49 -12.25
C TYR A 219 15.40 -5.74 -11.39
N GLY A 220 14.81 -6.86 -11.80
CA GLY A 220 14.98 -8.17 -11.18
C GLY A 220 14.37 -8.28 -9.77
N VAL A 221 13.45 -7.39 -9.40
CA VAL A 221 12.80 -7.42 -8.08
C VAL A 221 12.01 -8.72 -7.85
N ASP A 222 11.91 -9.15 -6.59
CA ASP A 222 11.22 -10.39 -6.24
C ASP A 222 9.70 -10.23 -6.21
N ALA A 223 9.23 -9.00 -5.98
CA ALA A 223 7.83 -8.62 -6.00
C ALA A 223 7.67 -7.14 -6.36
N ILE A 224 6.44 -6.76 -6.71
CA ILE A 224 6.05 -5.37 -6.89
C ILE A 224 4.92 -5.00 -5.93
N MET A 225 4.88 -3.71 -5.55
CA MET A 225 3.84 -3.19 -4.67
C MET A 225 3.12 -2.02 -5.33
N ILE A 226 1.79 -2.14 -5.48
CA ILE A 226 0.93 -1.13 -6.10
C ILE A 226 0.27 -0.28 -5.00
N GLY A 227 0.37 1.04 -5.13
CA GLY A 227 -0.30 2.01 -4.27
C GLY A 227 -1.39 2.78 -5.01
N ARG A 228 -1.16 4.05 -5.28
CA ARG A 228 -2.13 5.02 -5.85
C ARG A 228 -2.87 4.55 -7.11
N ALA A 229 -2.26 3.68 -7.92
CA ALA A 229 -2.89 3.14 -9.11
C ALA A 229 -4.09 2.22 -8.82
N SER A 230 -4.25 1.76 -7.58
CA SER A 230 -5.41 0.98 -7.12
C SER A 230 -6.61 1.85 -6.71
N PHE A 231 -6.45 3.18 -6.53
CA PHE A 231 -7.55 4.06 -6.13
C PHE A 231 -8.64 4.08 -7.18
N GLY A 232 -9.85 3.65 -6.81
CA GLY A 232 -10.98 3.53 -7.72
C GLY A 232 -10.70 2.64 -8.94
N ARG A 233 -9.70 1.76 -8.82
CA ARG A 233 -9.31 0.74 -9.82
C ARG A 233 -8.76 -0.50 -9.09
N PRO A 234 -9.46 -1.08 -8.12
CA PRO A 234 -8.93 -2.26 -7.42
C PRO A 234 -8.68 -3.43 -8.37
N TRP A 235 -9.37 -3.50 -9.50
CA TRP A 235 -9.15 -4.51 -10.56
C TRP A 235 -7.80 -4.40 -11.28
N ILE A 236 -6.95 -3.39 -10.98
CA ILE A 236 -5.58 -3.31 -11.51
C ILE A 236 -4.77 -4.56 -11.18
N PHE A 237 -5.02 -5.19 -10.03
CA PHE A 237 -4.38 -6.44 -9.66
C PHE A 237 -4.74 -7.56 -10.64
N LYS A 238 -6.01 -7.67 -11.05
CA LYS A 238 -6.47 -8.64 -12.05
C LYS A 238 -5.81 -8.40 -13.41
N GLU A 239 -5.76 -7.14 -13.85
CA GLU A 239 -5.12 -6.76 -15.12
C GLU A 239 -3.63 -7.10 -15.12
N VAL A 240 -2.92 -6.75 -14.05
CA VAL A 240 -1.48 -7.01 -13.89
C VAL A 240 -1.20 -8.51 -13.80
N LYS A 241 -1.93 -9.25 -12.99
CA LYS A 241 -1.75 -10.71 -12.85
C LYS A 241 -2.01 -11.45 -14.16
N HIS A 242 -3.05 -11.07 -14.91
CA HIS A 242 -3.33 -11.63 -16.20
C HIS A 242 -2.15 -11.43 -17.16
N TYR A 243 -1.66 -10.20 -17.29
CA TYR A 243 -0.54 -9.85 -18.16
C TYR A 243 0.77 -10.57 -17.77
N LEU A 244 1.10 -10.61 -16.48
CA LEU A 244 2.29 -11.30 -15.97
C LEU A 244 2.27 -12.80 -16.25
N THR A 245 1.06 -13.39 -16.37
CA THR A 245 0.88 -14.83 -16.61
C THR A 245 0.83 -15.16 -18.11
N THR A 246 0.18 -14.33 -18.92
CA THR A 246 -0.12 -14.64 -20.33
C THR A 246 0.72 -13.84 -21.33
N GLY A 247 1.28 -12.69 -20.91
CA GLY A 247 1.90 -11.71 -21.81
C GLY A 247 0.90 -10.86 -22.59
N GLU A 248 -0.40 -11.07 -22.37
CA GLU A 248 -1.49 -10.38 -23.09
C GLU A 248 -2.29 -9.48 -22.17
N GLU A 249 -2.82 -8.39 -22.71
CA GLU A 249 -3.71 -7.53 -21.94
C GLU A 249 -5.04 -8.24 -21.67
N LEU A 250 -5.56 -8.04 -20.46
CA LEU A 250 -6.91 -8.49 -20.16
C LEU A 250 -7.91 -7.75 -21.07
N PRO A 251 -8.88 -8.48 -21.69
CA PRO A 251 -9.90 -7.82 -22.47
C PRO A 251 -10.57 -6.67 -21.69
N PRO A 252 -10.93 -5.56 -22.36
CA PRO A 252 -11.50 -4.40 -21.69
C PRO A 252 -12.70 -4.78 -20.81
N LEU A 253 -12.62 -4.44 -19.53
CA LEU A 253 -13.73 -4.62 -18.60
C LEU A 253 -14.83 -3.61 -18.94
N SER A 254 -16.09 -4.08 -19.05
CA SER A 254 -17.22 -3.20 -19.42
C SER A 254 -17.39 -2.05 -18.43
N PHE A 255 -17.95 -0.93 -18.92
CA PHE A 255 -18.25 0.21 -18.06
C PHE A 255 -19.15 -0.19 -16.89
N LYS A 256 -20.22 -0.94 -17.18
CA LYS A 256 -21.14 -1.47 -16.17
C LYS A 256 -20.41 -2.28 -15.08
N TRP A 257 -19.57 -3.23 -15.46
CA TRP A 257 -18.83 -4.05 -14.51
C TRP A 257 -17.96 -3.19 -13.57
N ARG A 258 -17.24 -2.21 -14.12
CA ARG A 258 -16.39 -1.30 -13.33
C ARG A 258 -17.24 -0.40 -12.41
N MET A 259 -18.43 0.03 -12.86
CA MET A 259 -19.39 0.78 -12.02
C MET A 259 -19.91 -0.08 -10.87
N ASP A 260 -20.23 -1.36 -11.12
CA ASP A 260 -20.71 -2.29 -10.09
C ASP A 260 -19.64 -2.51 -9.02
N VAL A 261 -18.36 -2.61 -9.40
CA VAL A 261 -17.23 -2.68 -8.45
C VAL A 261 -17.15 -1.42 -7.59
N LEU A 262 -17.26 -0.23 -8.17
CA LEU A 262 -17.23 1.03 -7.40
C LEU A 262 -18.44 1.17 -6.48
N ARG A 263 -19.66 0.76 -6.91
CA ARG A 263 -20.83 0.72 -6.03
C ARG A 263 -20.65 -0.20 -4.84
N ARG A 264 -20.05 -1.37 -5.07
CA ARG A 264 -19.71 -2.30 -4.00
C ARG A 264 -18.73 -1.68 -3.02
N GLU A 265 -17.67 -1.04 -3.49
CA GLU A 265 -16.70 -0.33 -2.65
C GLU A 265 -17.37 0.75 -1.78
N VAL A 266 -18.32 1.51 -2.36
CA VAL A 266 -19.14 2.50 -1.62
C VAL A 266 -19.97 1.80 -0.54
N ALA A 267 -20.70 0.75 -0.89
CA ALA A 267 -21.58 0.03 0.04
C ALA A 267 -20.78 -0.61 1.20
N ASP A 268 -19.64 -1.22 0.90
CA ASP A 268 -18.77 -1.86 1.90
C ASP A 268 -18.16 -0.82 2.86
N SER A 269 -17.77 0.35 2.35
CA SER A 269 -17.25 1.44 3.17
C SER A 269 -18.34 2.03 4.09
N VAL A 270 -19.55 2.21 3.60
CA VAL A 270 -20.70 2.66 4.40
C VAL A 270 -21.03 1.64 5.51
N LYS A 271 -21.02 0.36 5.18
CA LYS A 271 -21.25 -0.73 6.15
C LYS A 271 -20.17 -0.77 7.23
N LEU A 272 -18.91 -0.50 6.86
CA LEU A 272 -17.78 -0.55 7.78
C LEU A 272 -17.74 0.64 8.75
N LEU A 273 -18.03 1.86 8.26
CA LEU A 273 -17.77 3.11 8.97
C LEU A 273 -19.04 3.79 9.50
N ASP A 274 -20.08 3.84 8.82
CA ASP A 274 -21.40 4.46 8.79
C ASP A 274 -21.58 5.25 7.48
N GLU A 275 -22.80 5.71 7.21
CA GLU A 275 -23.12 6.35 5.93
C GLU A 275 -22.25 7.58 5.66
N ARG A 276 -22.23 8.54 6.59
CA ARG A 276 -21.50 9.79 6.39
C ARG A 276 -19.98 9.57 6.25
N ARG A 277 -19.38 8.78 7.14
CA ARG A 277 -17.94 8.53 7.11
C ARG A 277 -17.55 7.67 5.92
N GLY A 278 -18.35 6.66 5.58
CA GLY A 278 -18.14 5.80 4.43
C GLY A 278 -18.14 6.56 3.12
N ILE A 279 -19.12 7.46 2.92
CA ILE A 279 -19.17 8.32 1.72
C ILE A 279 -17.96 9.25 1.64
N LEU A 280 -17.59 9.90 2.76
CA LEU A 280 -16.40 10.75 2.80
C LEU A 280 -15.12 9.97 2.46
N HIS A 281 -15.03 8.75 2.94
CA HIS A 281 -13.88 7.86 2.70
C HIS A 281 -13.72 7.49 1.23
N VAL A 282 -14.79 7.07 0.57
CA VAL A 282 -14.74 6.63 -0.84
C VAL A 282 -14.57 7.77 -1.85
N ARG A 283 -14.78 9.03 -1.46
CA ARG A 283 -14.57 10.18 -2.36
C ARG A 283 -13.20 10.17 -3.02
N ARG A 284 -12.16 9.72 -2.32
CA ARG A 284 -10.80 9.59 -2.87
C ARG A 284 -10.74 8.59 -4.01
N HIS A 285 -11.38 7.45 -3.84
CA HIS A 285 -11.47 6.40 -4.86
C HIS A 285 -12.28 6.86 -6.07
N LEU A 286 -13.45 7.44 -5.85
CA LEU A 286 -14.28 7.99 -6.92
C LEU A 286 -13.56 9.11 -7.69
N ALA A 287 -12.87 10.01 -6.99
CA ALA A 287 -12.12 11.10 -7.63
C ALA A 287 -10.94 10.61 -8.48
N ALA A 288 -10.30 9.52 -8.10
CA ALA A 288 -9.13 8.97 -8.77
C ALA A 288 -9.46 7.94 -9.85
N SER A 289 -10.68 7.39 -9.85
CA SER A 289 -11.07 6.32 -10.76
C SER A 289 -10.83 6.68 -12.22
N PRO A 290 -10.11 5.83 -12.98
CA PRO A 290 -9.93 6.04 -14.41
C PRO A 290 -11.24 5.90 -15.19
N LEU A 291 -12.27 5.30 -14.60
CA LEU A 291 -13.59 5.15 -15.21
C LEU A 291 -14.21 6.46 -15.65
N PHE A 292 -13.93 7.53 -14.90
CA PHE A 292 -14.50 8.86 -15.15
C PHE A 292 -13.57 9.79 -15.94
N LYS A 293 -12.40 9.31 -16.36
CA LYS A 293 -11.45 10.10 -17.14
C LYS A 293 -11.87 10.16 -18.61
N GLY A 294 -11.78 11.35 -19.19
CA GLY A 294 -12.08 11.56 -20.62
C GLY A 294 -13.57 11.65 -20.96
N ILE A 295 -14.48 11.53 -19.99
CA ILE A 295 -15.91 11.72 -20.24
C ILE A 295 -16.17 13.21 -20.56
N PRO A 296 -16.76 13.54 -21.74
CA PRO A 296 -17.08 14.92 -22.11
C PRO A 296 -18.10 15.54 -21.14
N ASN A 297 -17.94 16.83 -20.83
CA ASN A 297 -18.87 17.60 -19.98
C ASN A 297 -19.12 17.01 -18.57
N PHE A 298 -18.20 16.20 -18.05
CA PHE A 298 -18.35 15.47 -16.78
C PHE A 298 -18.11 16.33 -15.52
N LYS A 299 -17.67 17.57 -15.66
CA LYS A 299 -17.25 18.43 -14.53
C LYS A 299 -18.32 18.56 -13.45
N ASP A 300 -19.54 18.91 -13.83
CA ASP A 300 -20.63 19.17 -12.87
C ASP A 300 -21.11 17.87 -12.22
N THR A 301 -21.22 16.79 -13.00
CA THR A 301 -21.54 15.45 -12.48
C THR A 301 -20.47 14.96 -11.50
N ARG A 302 -19.18 15.20 -11.79
CA ARG A 302 -18.09 14.87 -10.88
C ARG A 302 -18.19 15.68 -9.58
N ILE A 303 -18.51 16.96 -9.65
CA ILE A 303 -18.69 17.80 -8.46
C ILE A 303 -19.86 17.27 -7.62
N ALA A 304 -20.99 16.95 -8.23
CA ALA A 304 -22.15 16.37 -7.55
C ALA A 304 -21.76 15.04 -6.85
N MET A 305 -21.14 14.13 -7.58
CA MET A 305 -20.69 12.83 -7.05
C MET A 305 -19.78 12.98 -5.82
N LEU A 306 -18.83 13.93 -5.86
CA LEU A 306 -17.88 14.15 -4.75
C LEU A 306 -18.47 14.98 -3.61
N ARG A 307 -19.65 15.57 -3.78
CA ARG A 307 -20.36 16.33 -2.75
C ARG A 307 -21.55 15.58 -2.15
N ALA A 308 -21.99 14.49 -2.74
CA ALA A 308 -23.06 13.66 -2.20
C ALA A 308 -22.86 13.36 -0.71
N GLU A 309 -23.90 13.49 0.09
CA GLU A 309 -23.86 13.33 1.55
C GLU A 309 -24.58 12.07 2.02
N THR A 310 -25.47 11.52 1.20
CA THR A 310 -26.19 10.27 1.48
C THR A 310 -25.88 9.19 0.45
N LEU A 311 -26.03 7.94 0.84
CA LEU A 311 -25.85 6.78 -0.05
C LEU A 311 -26.88 6.80 -1.18
N GLU A 312 -28.11 7.23 -0.90
CA GLU A 312 -29.17 7.35 -1.89
C GLU A 312 -28.82 8.38 -2.97
N GLU A 313 -28.41 9.58 -2.56
CA GLU A 313 -27.96 10.64 -3.47
C GLU A 313 -26.79 10.17 -4.34
N LEU A 314 -25.77 9.56 -3.73
CA LEU A 314 -24.61 9.06 -4.46
C LEU A 314 -25.02 7.97 -5.47
N ASN A 315 -25.89 7.03 -5.09
CA ASN A 315 -26.37 5.98 -5.99
C ASN A 315 -27.19 6.54 -7.14
N GLN A 316 -28.02 7.56 -6.92
CA GLN A 316 -28.77 8.23 -8.00
C GLN A 316 -27.80 8.86 -9.01
N ILE A 317 -26.74 9.51 -8.54
CA ILE A 317 -25.71 10.10 -9.42
C ILE A 317 -24.95 9.01 -10.18
N LEU A 318 -24.54 7.91 -9.51
CA LEU A 318 -23.87 6.79 -10.18
C LEU A 318 -24.76 6.10 -11.22
N ASN A 319 -26.06 5.98 -10.95
CA ASN A 319 -27.04 5.46 -11.93
C ASN A 319 -27.18 6.41 -13.14
N HIS A 320 -27.25 7.70 -12.90
CA HIS A 320 -27.28 8.69 -13.98
C HIS A 320 -26.00 8.62 -14.85
N ILE A 321 -24.84 8.47 -14.22
CA ILE A 321 -23.56 8.31 -14.95
C ILE A 321 -23.61 7.06 -15.83
N GLU A 322 -24.06 5.93 -15.30
CA GLU A 322 -24.15 4.68 -16.07
C GLU A 322 -25.13 4.78 -17.24
N GLN A 323 -26.31 5.38 -17.03
CA GLN A 323 -27.30 5.58 -18.10
C GLN A 323 -26.84 6.52 -19.19
N THR A 324 -26.10 7.59 -18.83
CA THR A 324 -25.71 8.63 -19.76
C THR A 324 -24.40 8.29 -20.50
N PHE A 325 -23.46 7.63 -19.85
CA PHE A 325 -22.11 7.41 -20.36
C PHE A 325 -21.72 5.93 -20.48
N GLY A 326 -22.56 5.03 -20.02
CA GLY A 326 -22.31 3.57 -20.05
C GLY A 326 -22.69 2.88 -21.35
N GLY A 327 -23.13 3.62 -22.36
CA GLY A 327 -23.49 3.09 -23.68
C GLY A 327 -22.27 2.79 -24.54
N GLU A 328 -21.70 1.60 -24.39
CA GLU A 328 -20.87 0.88 -25.35
C GLU A 328 -21.39 -0.55 -25.51
#